data_4369ce7734c0f192d92aa18974533064
#
_entry.id   4369ce7734c0f192d92aa18974533064
#
_cell.length_a   1.000
_cell.length_b   1.000
_cell.length_c   1.000
_cell.angle_alpha   90.00
_cell.angle_beta   90.00
_cell.angle_gamma   90.00
#
_symmetry.space_group_name_H-M   'P 1'
#
loop_
_entity.id
_entity.type
_entity.pdbx_description
1 polymer ?
#
loop_
_entity_poly.entity_id
_entity_poly.type
_entity_poly.pdbx_seq_one_letter_code
_entity_poly.pdbx_strand_id
1 'polypeptide(L)'
;MNAPLMLSPESLAKIDKAVAKYPPDRKDSAVMAALTIAQDEKGWLATETMDFVAQYLGMPPVAVYEVATFYTMYNMKPVGKYKLTICTNLPCALQGATHAAEHLKKALGIGFNETTADGCFTLKEGECMGACGDAPVLLQNNKLMLCAMSPEKIDELIGKLKTEGAK
;
A
#
# COMPACT_ATOMS: atom_id res chain seq x y z
N MET A 1 26.98 -8.81 20.30
CA MET A 1 25.69 -9.44 19.88
C MET A 1 25.05 -8.47 18.90
N ASN A 2 25.07 -8.81 17.60
CA ASN A 2 24.39 -7.96 16.60
C ASN A 2 22.89 -8.10 16.85
N ALA A 3 22.24 -7.00 17.20
CA ALA A 3 20.78 -6.95 17.21
C ALA A 3 20.29 -7.39 15.81
N PRO A 4 19.22 -8.20 15.72
CA PRO A 4 18.70 -8.58 14.42
C PRO A 4 18.38 -7.31 13.63
N LEU A 5 18.92 -7.22 12.41
CA LEU A 5 18.64 -6.11 11.50
C LEU A 5 17.12 -6.02 11.32
N MET A 6 16.54 -4.85 11.57
CA MET A 6 15.09 -4.64 11.42
C MET A 6 14.64 -4.88 9.98
N LEU A 7 15.48 -4.53 9.00
CA LEU A 7 15.29 -4.79 7.57
C LEU A 7 16.38 -5.70 7.04
N SER A 8 16.09 -6.43 5.97
CA SER A 8 17.04 -7.30 5.30
C SER A 8 18.19 -6.50 4.66
N PRO A 9 19.38 -7.11 4.48
CA PRO A 9 20.49 -6.48 3.77
C PRO A 9 20.12 -6.03 2.35
N GLU A 10 19.23 -6.77 1.69
CA GLU A 10 18.73 -6.41 0.36
C GLU A 10 17.91 -5.10 0.40
N SER A 11 17.03 -4.95 1.38
CA SER A 11 16.23 -3.73 1.55
C SER A 11 17.12 -2.54 1.94
N LEU A 12 18.13 -2.75 2.79
CA LEU A 12 19.09 -1.71 3.13
C LEU A 12 19.86 -1.24 1.90
N ALA A 13 20.33 -2.15 1.06
CA ALA A 13 21.01 -1.80 -0.19
C ALA A 13 20.10 -1.02 -1.17
N LYS A 14 18.80 -1.34 -1.20
CA LYS A 14 17.81 -0.55 -1.98
C LYS A 14 17.64 0.86 -1.41
N ILE A 15 17.61 1.00 -0.09
CA ILE A 15 17.54 2.30 0.59
C ILE A 15 18.81 3.12 0.29
N ASP A 16 19.99 2.54 0.40
CA ASP A 16 21.27 3.20 0.07
C ASP A 16 21.28 3.71 -1.37
N LYS A 17 20.80 2.88 -2.31
CA LYS A 17 20.66 3.28 -3.71
C LYS A 17 19.67 4.44 -3.91
N ALA A 18 18.63 4.53 -3.08
CA ALA A 18 17.70 5.65 -3.10
C ALA A 18 18.36 6.91 -2.51
N VAL A 19 19.06 6.80 -1.39
CA VAL A 19 19.82 7.88 -0.75
C VAL A 19 20.86 8.46 -1.69
N ALA A 20 21.58 7.63 -2.44
CA ALA A 20 22.62 8.04 -3.38
C ALA A 20 22.12 8.94 -4.54
N LYS A 21 20.81 9.10 -4.70
CA LYS A 21 20.22 10.02 -5.70
C LYS A 21 20.19 11.47 -5.22
N TYR A 22 20.43 11.71 -3.93
CA TYR A 22 20.35 13.02 -3.29
C TYR A 22 21.74 13.50 -2.84
N PRO A 23 21.92 14.80 -2.61
CA PRO A 23 23.15 15.33 -2.04
C PRO A 23 23.46 14.68 -0.68
N PRO A 24 24.75 14.56 -0.28
CA PRO A 24 25.15 13.88 0.96
C PRO A 24 24.55 14.44 2.24
N ASP A 25 24.23 15.73 2.24
CA ASP A 25 23.58 16.46 3.35
C ASP A 25 22.03 16.38 3.33
N ARG A 26 21.46 15.68 2.32
CA ARG A 26 20.02 15.60 2.12
C ARG A 26 19.52 14.15 2.06
N LYS A 27 20.02 13.30 2.95
CA LYS A 27 19.57 11.90 3.09
C LYS A 27 18.09 11.79 3.45
N ASP A 28 17.56 12.78 4.17
CA ASP A 28 16.15 12.94 4.53
C ASP A 28 15.22 12.88 3.31
N SER A 29 15.65 13.36 2.15
CA SER A 29 14.87 13.32 0.92
C SER A 29 14.54 11.91 0.42
N ALA A 30 15.23 10.89 0.91
CA ALA A 30 14.95 9.49 0.58
C ALA A 30 13.89 8.84 1.47
N VAL A 31 13.28 9.57 2.41
CA VAL A 31 12.35 9.01 3.42
C VAL A 31 11.18 8.25 2.79
N MET A 32 10.56 8.79 1.75
CA MET A 32 9.44 8.11 1.07
C MET A 32 9.88 6.78 0.44
N ALA A 33 11.04 6.77 -0.21
CA ALA A 33 11.58 5.56 -0.80
C ALA A 33 11.93 4.51 0.28
N ALA A 34 12.53 4.95 1.39
CA ALA A 34 12.87 4.07 2.51
C ALA A 34 11.62 3.46 3.16
N LEU A 35 10.58 4.26 3.41
CA LEU A 35 9.31 3.78 3.94
C LEU A 35 8.61 2.80 2.98
N THR A 36 8.65 3.05 1.68
CA THR A 36 8.09 2.14 0.68
C THR A 36 8.82 0.80 0.68
N ILE A 37 10.15 0.81 0.71
CA ILE A 37 10.97 -0.41 0.76
C ILE A 37 10.72 -1.18 2.06
N ALA A 38 10.65 -0.48 3.18
CA ALA A 38 10.34 -1.09 4.48
C ALA A 38 8.94 -1.71 4.50
N GLN A 39 7.94 -1.02 3.97
CA GLN A 39 6.59 -1.54 3.84
C GLN A 39 6.50 -2.75 2.90
N ASP A 40 7.23 -2.73 1.80
CA ASP A 40 7.28 -3.86 0.85
C ASP A 40 7.85 -5.13 1.51
N GLU A 41 8.80 -4.98 2.44
CA GLU A 41 9.36 -6.11 3.18
C GLU A 41 8.44 -6.59 4.33
N LYS A 42 7.87 -5.65 5.08
CA LYS A 42 7.11 -5.96 6.31
C LYS A 42 5.60 -6.08 6.10
N GLY A 43 5.08 -5.64 4.95
CA GLY A 43 3.65 -5.56 4.65
C GLY A 43 2.97 -4.30 5.19
N TRP A 44 3.48 -3.74 6.29
CA TRP A 44 3.00 -2.51 6.93
C TRP A 44 4.12 -1.83 7.72
N LEU A 45 3.87 -0.60 8.17
CA LEU A 45 4.84 0.21 8.92
C LEU A 45 4.50 0.24 10.41
N ALA A 46 5.09 -0.68 11.17
CA ALA A 46 5.07 -0.62 12.64
C ALA A 46 5.89 0.58 13.13
N THR A 47 5.62 1.05 14.35
CA THR A 47 6.35 2.17 14.96
C THR A 47 7.85 1.90 14.97
N GLU A 48 8.25 0.71 15.34
CA GLU A 48 9.67 0.29 15.41
C GLU A 48 10.33 0.31 14.02
N THR A 49 9.57 0.01 12.97
CA THR A 49 10.06 0.08 11.58
C THR A 49 10.28 1.52 11.14
N MET A 50 9.37 2.41 11.51
CA MET A 50 9.50 3.85 11.22
C MET A 50 10.65 4.48 12.02
N ASP A 51 10.83 4.10 13.29
CA ASP A 51 11.95 4.52 14.13
C ASP A 51 13.29 4.07 13.54
N PHE A 52 13.35 2.84 13.05
CA PHE A 52 14.54 2.33 12.37
C PHE A 52 14.86 3.14 11.11
N VAL A 53 13.86 3.46 10.28
CA VAL A 53 14.04 4.30 9.08
C VAL A 53 14.54 5.70 9.48
N ALA A 54 13.98 6.29 10.54
CA ALA A 54 14.41 7.58 11.06
C ALA A 54 15.90 7.55 11.46
N GLN A 55 16.28 6.57 12.25
CA GLN A 55 17.68 6.39 12.67
C GLN A 55 18.61 6.19 11.47
N TYR A 56 18.20 5.37 10.50
CA TYR A 56 19.01 5.05 9.32
C TYR A 56 19.27 6.29 8.45
N LEU A 57 18.28 7.15 8.30
CA LEU A 57 18.38 8.39 7.53
C LEU A 57 18.93 9.58 8.34
N GLY A 58 19.11 9.44 9.65
CA GLY A 58 19.53 10.52 10.53
C GLY A 58 18.45 11.59 10.73
N MET A 59 17.17 11.18 10.72
CA MET A 59 16.00 12.05 10.87
C MET A 59 15.40 11.94 12.29
N PRO A 60 14.72 12.99 12.78
CA PRO A 60 13.86 12.85 13.95
C PRO A 60 12.71 11.87 13.65
N PRO A 61 12.36 10.94 14.58
CA PRO A 61 11.25 9.98 14.37
C PRO A 61 9.94 10.64 13.98
N VAL A 62 9.61 11.79 14.59
CA VAL A 62 8.38 12.53 14.30
C VAL A 62 8.28 12.93 12.82
N ALA A 63 9.39 13.33 12.19
CA ALA A 63 9.40 13.71 10.77
C ALA A 63 9.10 12.52 9.85
N VAL A 64 9.53 11.32 10.23
CA VAL A 64 9.18 10.08 9.51
C VAL A 64 7.70 9.73 9.72
N TYR A 65 7.18 9.91 10.94
CA TYR A 65 5.75 9.68 11.23
C TYR A 65 4.84 10.65 10.47
N GLU A 66 5.24 11.92 10.35
CA GLU A 66 4.52 12.92 9.54
C GLU A 66 4.36 12.42 8.09
N VAL A 67 5.43 11.96 7.47
CA VAL A 67 5.38 11.41 6.10
C VAL A 67 4.53 10.16 6.03
N ALA A 68 4.74 9.20 6.94
CA ALA A 68 4.04 7.93 6.94
C ALA A 68 2.52 8.08 7.17
N THR A 69 2.10 9.04 7.99
CA THR A 69 0.68 9.27 8.27
C THR A 69 -0.01 10.18 7.26
N PHE A 70 0.75 11.04 6.59
CA PHE A 70 0.21 11.93 5.57
C PHE A 70 -0.15 11.20 4.27
N TYR A 71 0.69 10.28 3.81
CA TYR A 71 0.50 9.61 2.53
C TYR A 71 -0.33 8.33 2.68
N THR A 72 -1.47 8.27 2.02
CA THR A 72 -2.46 7.16 2.11
C THR A 72 -1.96 5.82 1.57
N MET A 73 -0.83 5.81 0.84
CA MET A 73 -0.22 4.57 0.36
C MET A 73 0.47 3.76 1.46
N TYR A 74 0.78 4.38 2.61
CA TYR A 74 1.36 3.68 3.74
C TYR A 74 0.31 3.05 4.64
N ASN A 75 0.64 1.88 5.16
CA ASN A 75 -0.23 1.08 6.02
C ASN A 75 0.29 1.15 7.46
N MET A 76 -0.43 1.86 8.34
CA MET A 76 -0.08 2.00 9.76
C MET A 76 -0.56 0.82 10.62
N LYS A 77 -1.23 -0.15 10.01
CA LYS A 77 -1.75 -1.36 10.64
C LYS A 77 -1.53 -2.53 9.70
N PRO A 78 -1.47 -3.77 10.21
CA PRO A 78 -1.42 -4.95 9.37
C PRO A 78 -2.51 -4.95 8.30
N VAL A 79 -2.15 -5.32 7.09
CA VAL A 79 -3.06 -5.49 5.96
C VAL A 79 -2.96 -6.92 5.43
N GLY A 80 -3.98 -7.37 4.72
CA GLY A 80 -3.99 -8.67 4.06
C GLY A 80 -2.95 -8.78 2.95
N LYS A 81 -2.72 -10.01 2.49
CA LYS A 81 -1.81 -10.31 1.38
C LYS A 81 -2.09 -9.45 0.14
N TYR A 82 -3.36 -9.18 -0.12
CA TYR A 82 -3.83 -8.34 -1.22
C TYR A 82 -4.61 -7.14 -0.67
N LYS A 83 -4.00 -5.98 -0.73
CA LYS A 83 -4.70 -4.72 -0.47
C LYS A 83 -5.33 -4.23 -1.77
N LEU A 84 -6.65 -4.15 -1.80
CA LEU A 84 -7.45 -3.65 -2.91
C LEU A 84 -7.96 -2.25 -2.56
N THR A 85 -7.55 -1.25 -3.30
CA THR A 85 -7.97 0.14 -3.10
C THR A 85 -8.78 0.60 -4.31
N ILE A 86 -10.06 0.92 -4.12
CA ILE A 86 -10.94 1.40 -5.21
C ILE A 86 -11.12 2.90 -5.14
N CYS A 87 -11.03 3.57 -6.29
CA CYS A 87 -11.30 5.00 -6.38
C CYS A 87 -12.82 5.25 -6.37
N THR A 88 -13.29 6.09 -5.43
CA THR A 88 -14.72 6.48 -5.32
C THR A 88 -14.93 7.96 -5.58
N ASN A 89 -13.91 8.68 -6.05
CA ASN A 89 -14.01 10.10 -6.39
C ASN A 89 -15.07 10.33 -7.48
N LEU A 90 -15.64 11.53 -7.51
CA LEU A 90 -16.79 11.88 -8.33
C LEU A 90 -16.70 11.41 -9.81
N PRO A 91 -15.60 11.64 -10.56
CA PRO A 91 -15.52 11.15 -11.92
C PRO A 91 -15.62 9.63 -12.05
N CYS A 92 -15.01 8.87 -11.12
CA CYS A 92 -15.11 7.42 -11.09
C CYS A 92 -16.51 6.97 -10.64
N ALA A 93 -17.11 7.65 -9.67
CA ALA A 93 -18.46 7.37 -9.18
C ALA A 93 -19.50 7.51 -10.31
N LEU A 94 -19.40 8.57 -11.13
CA LEU A 94 -20.26 8.77 -12.30
C LEU A 94 -20.13 7.64 -13.35
N GLN A 95 -19.02 6.91 -13.33
CA GLN A 95 -18.75 5.78 -14.21
C GLN A 95 -18.95 4.41 -13.51
N GLY A 96 -19.70 4.40 -12.41
CA GLY A 96 -20.10 3.16 -11.73
C GLY A 96 -19.16 2.67 -10.63
N ALA A 97 -18.15 3.45 -10.21
CA ALA A 97 -17.22 3.02 -9.17
C ALA A 97 -17.91 2.77 -7.80
N THR A 98 -19.00 3.47 -7.51
CA THR A 98 -19.80 3.20 -6.31
C THR A 98 -20.40 1.79 -6.34
N HIS A 99 -20.94 1.36 -7.48
CA HIS A 99 -21.46 0.00 -7.65
C HIS A 99 -20.34 -1.04 -7.54
N ALA A 100 -19.19 -0.79 -8.14
CA ALA A 100 -18.03 -1.66 -8.04
C ALA A 100 -17.53 -1.79 -6.59
N ALA A 101 -17.53 -0.69 -5.82
CA ALA A 101 -17.17 -0.69 -4.40
C ALA A 101 -18.14 -1.52 -3.55
N GLU A 102 -19.44 -1.36 -3.74
CA GLU A 102 -20.45 -2.17 -3.04
C GLU A 102 -20.37 -3.65 -3.43
N HIS A 103 -20.08 -3.94 -4.70
CA HIS A 103 -19.84 -5.32 -5.14
C HIS A 103 -18.60 -5.93 -4.45
N LEU A 104 -17.48 -5.19 -4.35
CA LEU A 104 -16.29 -5.62 -3.62
C LEU A 104 -16.58 -5.92 -2.16
N LYS A 105 -17.29 -5.02 -1.46
CA LYS A 105 -17.69 -5.24 -0.06
C LYS A 105 -18.49 -6.53 0.11
N LYS A 106 -19.46 -6.74 -0.76
CA LYS A 106 -20.31 -7.95 -0.74
C LYS A 106 -19.51 -9.22 -1.06
N ALA A 107 -18.66 -9.20 -2.08
CA ALA A 107 -17.89 -10.37 -2.53
C ALA A 107 -16.81 -10.78 -1.51
N LEU A 108 -16.25 -9.81 -0.78
CA LEU A 108 -15.24 -10.05 0.25
C LEU A 108 -15.83 -10.24 1.66
N GLY A 109 -17.09 -9.82 1.87
CA GLY A 109 -17.74 -9.87 3.19
C GLY A 109 -17.16 -8.88 4.21
N ILE A 110 -16.53 -7.78 3.75
CA ILE A 110 -15.88 -6.77 4.59
C ILE A 110 -16.21 -5.36 4.12
N GLY A 111 -16.12 -4.41 5.06
CA GLY A 111 -16.20 -2.98 4.78
C GLY A 111 -14.84 -2.36 4.36
N PHE A 112 -14.87 -1.04 4.13
CA PHE A 112 -13.62 -0.31 3.92
C PHE A 112 -12.75 -0.30 5.19
N ASN A 113 -11.44 -0.38 4.99
CA ASN A 113 -10.40 -0.48 6.02
C ASN A 113 -10.47 -1.75 6.87
N GLU A 114 -11.17 -2.76 6.40
CA GLU A 114 -11.25 -4.07 7.02
C GLU A 114 -10.44 -5.11 6.24
N THR A 115 -10.04 -6.17 6.95
CA THR A 115 -9.31 -7.32 6.40
C THR A 115 -10.16 -8.57 6.58
N THR A 116 -10.20 -9.44 5.56
CA THR A 116 -10.89 -10.73 5.65
C THR A 116 -10.29 -11.60 6.76
N ALA A 117 -11.12 -12.44 7.39
CA ALA A 117 -10.71 -13.26 8.52
C ALA A 117 -9.54 -14.21 8.22
N ASP A 118 -9.38 -14.59 6.95
CA ASP A 118 -8.25 -15.40 6.46
C ASP A 118 -6.97 -14.59 6.22
N GLY A 119 -7.00 -13.26 6.43
CA GLY A 119 -5.87 -12.37 6.17
C GLY A 119 -5.53 -12.21 4.69
N CYS A 120 -6.39 -12.67 3.78
CA CYS A 120 -6.09 -12.64 2.35
C CYS A 120 -6.28 -11.23 1.74
N PHE A 121 -7.38 -10.57 2.05
CA PHE A 121 -7.74 -9.28 1.45
C PHE A 121 -7.91 -8.18 2.48
N THR A 122 -7.44 -6.98 2.13
CA THR A 122 -7.84 -5.73 2.79
C THR A 122 -8.48 -4.83 1.75
N LEU A 123 -9.68 -4.33 2.03
CA LEU A 123 -10.37 -3.39 1.16
C LEU A 123 -10.19 -1.95 1.65
N LYS A 124 -9.77 -1.06 0.75
CA LYS A 124 -9.64 0.37 1.03
C LYS A 124 -10.43 1.22 0.05
N GLU A 125 -11.00 2.28 0.56
CA GLU A 125 -11.43 3.40 -0.26
C GLU A 125 -10.22 4.25 -0.65
N GLY A 126 -10.11 4.62 -1.91
CA GLY A 126 -9.00 5.39 -2.43
C GLY A 126 -9.43 6.74 -2.97
N GLU A 127 -8.51 7.69 -2.86
CA GLU A 127 -8.59 8.97 -3.54
C GLU A 127 -8.27 8.82 -5.03
N CYS A 128 -8.30 9.93 -5.76
CA CYS A 128 -8.09 9.95 -7.21
C CYS A 128 -6.75 9.32 -7.62
N MET A 129 -6.81 8.36 -8.53
CA MET A 129 -5.64 7.65 -9.08
C MET A 129 -5.23 8.19 -10.46
N GLY A 130 -5.85 9.28 -10.94
CA GLY A 130 -5.53 9.91 -12.20
C GLY A 130 -5.99 9.17 -13.46
N ALA A 131 -6.80 8.10 -13.35
CA ALA A 131 -7.21 7.24 -14.46
C ALA A 131 -8.73 7.25 -14.67
N CYS A 132 -9.36 8.44 -14.61
CA CYS A 132 -10.82 8.57 -14.67
C CYS A 132 -11.41 8.11 -16.01
N GLY A 133 -10.64 8.17 -17.11
CA GLY A 133 -11.07 7.67 -18.41
C GLY A 133 -11.25 6.15 -18.48
N ASP A 134 -10.63 5.44 -17.56
CA ASP A 134 -10.63 3.97 -17.47
C ASP A 134 -11.41 3.44 -16.25
N ALA A 135 -12.27 4.28 -15.68
CA ALA A 135 -13.06 3.93 -14.50
C ALA A 135 -14.05 2.77 -14.76
N PRO A 136 -14.45 2.01 -13.72
CA PRO A 136 -13.96 2.05 -12.35
C PRO A 136 -12.51 1.56 -12.22
N VAL A 137 -11.71 2.22 -11.35
CA VAL A 137 -10.29 1.94 -11.19
C VAL A 137 -10.01 1.35 -9.82
N LEU A 138 -9.22 0.29 -9.78
CA LEU A 138 -8.79 -0.40 -8.59
C LEU A 138 -7.26 -0.54 -8.59
N LEU A 139 -6.64 -0.30 -7.43
CA LEU A 139 -5.21 -0.43 -7.24
C LEU A 139 -4.92 -1.62 -6.31
N GLN A 140 -4.15 -2.59 -6.80
CA GLN A 140 -3.71 -3.75 -6.03
C GLN A 140 -2.31 -3.50 -5.46
N ASN A 141 -2.18 -3.58 -4.13
CA ASN A 141 -0.91 -3.46 -3.39
C ASN A 141 -0.09 -2.20 -3.73
N ASN A 142 -0.73 -1.09 -4.08
CA ASN A 142 -0.09 0.15 -4.57
C ASN A 142 0.80 -0.02 -5.81
N LYS A 143 0.69 -1.12 -6.54
CA LYS A 143 1.62 -1.47 -7.64
C LYS A 143 0.91 -1.70 -8.97
N LEU A 144 -0.20 -2.40 -8.96
CA LEU A 144 -0.93 -2.76 -10.16
C LEU A 144 -2.26 -2.01 -10.23
N MET A 145 -2.39 -1.15 -11.22
CA MET A 145 -3.66 -0.47 -11.53
C MET A 145 -4.50 -1.36 -12.46
N LEU A 146 -5.74 -1.59 -12.07
CA LEU A 146 -6.73 -2.37 -12.79
C LEU A 146 -7.87 -1.44 -13.20
N CYS A 147 -8.21 -1.46 -14.47
CA CYS A 147 -9.13 -0.51 -15.09
C CYS A 147 -10.41 -1.19 -15.59
N ALA A 148 -11.46 -0.39 -15.77
CA ALA A 148 -12.77 -0.84 -16.23
C ALA A 148 -13.29 -2.07 -15.43
N MET A 149 -13.21 -1.94 -14.08
CA MET A 149 -13.52 -3.03 -13.15
C MET A 149 -15.03 -3.20 -12.99
N SER A 150 -15.60 -4.01 -13.89
CA SER A 150 -16.99 -4.47 -13.77
C SER A 150 -17.12 -5.51 -12.64
N PRO A 151 -18.36 -5.80 -12.16
CA PRO A 151 -18.59 -6.85 -11.18
C PRO A 151 -18.00 -8.21 -11.58
N GLU A 152 -18.09 -8.59 -12.84
CA GLU A 152 -17.57 -9.86 -13.37
C GLU A 152 -16.05 -9.91 -13.28
N LYS A 153 -15.37 -8.81 -13.66
CA LYS A 153 -13.90 -8.70 -13.54
C LYS A 153 -13.44 -8.70 -12.10
N ILE A 154 -14.22 -8.12 -11.20
CA ILE A 154 -13.95 -8.15 -9.76
C ILE A 154 -14.03 -9.58 -9.24
N ASP A 155 -15.06 -10.35 -9.62
CA ASP A 155 -15.21 -11.74 -9.20
C ASP A 155 -14.09 -12.61 -9.76
N GLU A 156 -13.70 -12.42 -11.02
CA GLU A 156 -12.55 -13.09 -11.64
C GLU A 156 -11.24 -12.78 -10.90
N LEU A 157 -11.00 -11.50 -10.59
CA LEU A 157 -9.83 -11.07 -9.85
C LEU A 157 -9.76 -11.73 -8.46
N ILE A 158 -10.86 -11.69 -7.71
CA ILE A 158 -10.93 -12.29 -6.37
C ILE A 158 -10.66 -13.79 -6.45
N GLY A 159 -11.28 -14.49 -7.41
CA GLY A 159 -11.08 -15.92 -7.64
C GLY A 159 -9.61 -16.27 -7.94
N LYS A 160 -8.98 -15.51 -8.84
CA LYS A 160 -7.56 -15.66 -9.18
C LYS A 160 -6.66 -15.45 -7.96
N LEU A 161 -6.84 -14.34 -7.24
CA LEU A 161 -6.01 -13.99 -6.10
C LEU A 161 -6.18 -14.97 -4.93
N LYS A 162 -7.37 -15.52 -4.69
CA LYS A 162 -7.58 -16.60 -3.71
C LYS A 162 -6.78 -17.85 -4.06
N THR A 163 -6.77 -18.23 -5.34
CA THR A 163 -6.01 -19.40 -5.80
C THR A 163 -4.49 -19.20 -5.67
N GLU A 164 -4.00 -17.98 -5.93
CA GLU A 164 -2.58 -17.61 -5.75
C GLU A 164 -2.22 -17.43 -4.27
N GLY A 165 -3.17 -17.06 -3.44
CA GLY A 165 -3.01 -16.88 -1.99
C GLY A 165 -2.90 -18.20 -1.22
N ALA A 166 -3.48 -19.26 -1.76
CA ALA A 166 -3.50 -20.59 -1.14
C ALA A 166 -2.22 -21.43 -1.39
N LYS A 167 -1.30 -20.92 -2.20
CA LYS A 167 0.03 -21.53 -2.43
C LYS A 167 1.07 -20.85 -1.55
#